data_bc39f302f6136743afd09efd78bf057d
#
_entry.id   bc39f302f6136743afd09efd78bf057d
#
_cell.length_a   1.000
_cell.length_b   1.000
_cell.length_c   1.000
_cell.angle_alpha   90.00
_cell.angle_beta   90.00
_cell.angle_gamma   90.00
#
_symmetry.space_group_name_H-M   'P 1'
#
loop_
_entity.id
_entity.type
_entity.pdbx_description
1 polymer ?
#
loop_
_entity_poly.entity_id
_entity_poly.type
_entity_poly.pdbx_seq_one_letter_code
_entity_poly.pdbx_strand_id
1 'polypeptide(L)'
;MQIENHKEEVPFSYYENLFRDLSPEAALQRLSSVKWDGKEFYVNLLGKTYGISHPDYAIRAVDGSKVPTLPTQTFLLRYLLEAKEVSWQGQWKTFREMPWGELYIKPYTGRVLTRAAFTFGTRVQKFKEACEKMGAIPVKHGDAGYQFDLVGGYQMQILVWEGDEEFPPNAQILYSDNFAEGFAAEDRVVAGDILISTIKSFM
;
A
#
# COMPACT_ATOMS: atom_id res chain seq x y z
N MET A 1 14.46 9.75 23.09
CA MET A 1 14.62 9.95 21.64
C MET A 1 13.95 11.28 21.30
N GLN A 2 14.65 12.18 20.63
CA GLN A 2 14.06 13.47 20.22
C GLN A 2 13.18 13.20 18.97
N ILE A 3 11.90 13.58 19.02
CA ILE A 3 10.97 13.39 17.91
C ILE A 3 11.19 14.52 16.90
N GLU A 4 11.62 14.18 15.69
CA GLU A 4 11.86 15.13 14.59
C GLU A 4 10.62 15.31 13.71
N ASN A 5 9.85 14.25 13.52
CA ASN A 5 8.62 14.24 12.70
C ASN A 5 7.43 13.65 13.47
N HIS A 6 6.69 14.49 14.18
CA HIS A 6 5.53 14.08 14.98
C HIS A 6 4.44 13.34 14.16
N LYS A 7 4.30 13.62 12.86
CA LYS A 7 3.27 13.00 12.02
C LYS A 7 3.56 11.53 11.68
N GLU A 8 4.82 11.14 11.69
CA GLU A 8 5.24 9.79 11.32
C GLU A 8 5.73 8.99 12.52
N GLU A 9 6.54 9.61 13.39
CA GLU A 9 7.18 8.92 14.51
C GLU A 9 6.22 8.60 15.66
N VAL A 10 5.23 9.47 15.91
CA VAL A 10 4.26 9.20 17.00
C VAL A 10 3.36 7.99 16.65
N PRO A 11 2.74 7.92 15.48
CA PRO A 11 2.01 6.72 15.08
C PRO A 11 2.89 5.46 15.05
N PHE A 12 4.10 5.55 14.49
CA PHE A 12 5.03 4.44 14.44
C PHE A 12 5.33 3.89 15.83
N SER A 13 5.74 4.75 16.78
CA SER A 13 6.08 4.34 18.16
C SER A 13 4.88 3.72 18.88
N TYR A 14 3.66 4.19 18.60
CA TYR A 14 2.45 3.60 19.16
C TYR A 14 2.27 2.14 18.69
N TYR A 15 2.34 1.91 17.37
CA TYR A 15 2.17 0.56 16.83
C TYR A 15 3.37 -0.36 17.11
N GLU A 16 4.58 0.17 17.18
CA GLU A 16 5.76 -0.58 17.63
C GLU A 16 5.58 -1.12 19.07
N ASN A 17 5.02 -0.30 19.97
CA ASN A 17 4.74 -0.75 21.33
C ASN A 17 3.67 -1.87 21.37
N LEU A 18 2.59 -1.72 20.59
CA LEU A 18 1.56 -2.78 20.48
C LEU A 18 2.11 -4.07 19.88
N PHE A 19 3.04 -3.95 18.93
CA PHE A 19 3.65 -5.09 18.26
C PHE A 19 4.44 -5.99 19.21
N ARG A 20 5.03 -5.46 20.27
CA ARG A 20 5.76 -6.26 21.27
C ARG A 20 4.89 -7.30 21.96
N ASP A 21 3.60 -7.00 22.12
CA ASP A 21 2.62 -7.86 22.78
C ASP A 21 1.83 -8.72 21.79
N LEU A 22 2.13 -8.65 20.47
CA LEU A 22 1.45 -9.42 19.46
C LEU A 22 1.75 -10.93 19.62
N SER A 23 0.69 -11.77 19.71
CA SER A 23 0.86 -13.22 19.57
C SER A 23 1.11 -13.59 18.11
N PRO A 24 2.25 -14.20 17.75
CA PRO A 24 2.50 -14.67 16.39
C PRO A 24 1.41 -15.62 15.91
N GLU A 25 0.92 -16.52 16.74
CA GLU A 25 -0.12 -17.47 16.41
C GLU A 25 -1.43 -16.77 16.06
N ALA A 26 -1.82 -15.75 16.82
CA ALA A 26 -3.02 -14.96 16.54
C ALA A 26 -2.91 -14.16 15.24
N ALA A 27 -1.72 -13.65 14.92
CA ALA A 27 -1.46 -12.99 13.65
C ALA A 27 -1.60 -13.97 12.48
N LEU A 28 -0.99 -15.16 12.56
CA LEU A 28 -1.03 -16.18 11.52
C LEU A 28 -2.41 -16.78 11.29
N GLN A 29 -3.29 -16.81 12.31
CA GLN A 29 -4.70 -17.20 12.14
C GLN A 29 -5.49 -16.21 11.27
N ARG A 30 -5.11 -14.92 11.27
CA ARG A 30 -5.76 -13.87 10.48
C ARG A 30 -5.11 -13.64 9.12
N LEU A 31 -3.83 -13.96 8.98
CA LEU A 31 -2.96 -13.59 7.87
C LEU A 31 -2.25 -14.84 7.32
N SER A 32 -2.93 -15.58 6.45
CA SER A 32 -2.43 -16.85 5.88
C SER A 32 -1.23 -16.65 4.92
N SER A 33 -1.09 -15.44 4.35
CA SER A 33 0.03 -15.09 3.46
C SER A 33 1.32 -14.76 4.20
N VAL A 34 1.23 -14.48 5.50
CA VAL A 34 2.39 -14.16 6.35
C VAL A 34 3.08 -15.46 6.79
N LYS A 35 4.40 -15.50 6.72
CA LYS A 35 5.21 -16.60 7.24
C LYS A 35 5.88 -16.17 8.55
N TRP A 36 6.08 -17.13 9.44
CA TRP A 36 6.78 -16.96 10.70
C TRP A 36 7.80 -18.08 10.88
N ASP A 37 9.04 -17.75 11.21
CA ASP A 37 10.13 -18.71 11.39
C ASP A 37 10.51 -18.95 12.87
N GLY A 38 9.75 -18.40 13.80
CA GLY A 38 10.04 -18.43 15.25
C GLY A 38 10.73 -17.13 15.74
N LYS A 39 11.13 -16.24 14.83
CA LYS A 39 11.86 -14.99 15.16
C LYS A 39 11.43 -13.81 14.31
N GLU A 40 11.12 -14.01 13.02
CA GLU A 40 10.73 -12.96 12.09
C GLU A 40 9.42 -13.29 11.39
N PHE A 41 8.57 -12.28 11.20
CA PHE A 41 7.45 -12.32 10.25
C PHE A 41 7.97 -11.94 8.86
N TYR A 42 7.57 -12.70 7.85
CA TYR A 42 7.85 -12.40 6.44
C TYR A 42 6.58 -11.94 5.76
N VAL A 43 6.59 -10.68 5.32
CA VAL A 43 5.46 -10.04 4.64
C VAL A 43 5.89 -9.62 3.24
N ASN A 44 5.13 -10.04 2.22
CA ASN A 44 5.32 -9.55 0.85
C ASN A 44 4.46 -8.32 0.63
N LEU A 45 5.09 -7.21 0.25
CA LEU A 45 4.44 -5.94 -0.09
C LEU A 45 4.89 -5.50 -1.48
N LEU A 46 3.96 -5.44 -2.44
CA LEU A 46 4.23 -5.09 -3.84
C LEU A 46 5.41 -5.88 -4.45
N GLY A 47 5.41 -7.21 -4.25
CA GLY A 47 6.42 -8.12 -4.77
C GLY A 47 7.73 -8.14 -3.98
N LYS A 48 7.89 -7.29 -2.95
CA LYS A 48 9.09 -7.24 -2.11
C LYS A 48 8.82 -7.84 -0.73
N THR A 49 9.67 -8.78 -0.31
CA THR A 49 9.52 -9.43 1.00
C THR A 49 10.34 -8.70 2.06
N TYR A 50 9.67 -8.40 3.18
CA TYR A 50 10.27 -7.83 4.37
C TYR A 50 10.27 -8.85 5.51
N GLY A 51 11.42 -8.99 6.20
CA GLY A 51 11.55 -9.69 7.47
C GLY A 51 11.41 -8.69 8.62
N ILE A 52 10.50 -8.98 9.55
CA ILE A 52 10.16 -8.12 10.69
C ILE A 52 10.37 -8.93 11.97
N SER A 53 11.40 -8.57 12.74
CA SER A 53 11.74 -9.26 13.99
C SER A 53 10.70 -8.97 15.07
N HIS A 54 10.43 -9.94 15.94
CA HIS A 54 9.52 -9.87 17.07
C HIS A 54 10.12 -10.61 18.29
N PRO A 55 9.94 -10.12 19.51
CA PRO A 55 9.13 -8.95 19.91
C PRO A 55 9.83 -7.60 19.70
N ASP A 56 11.15 -7.57 19.61
CA ASP A 56 11.92 -6.35 19.37
C ASP A 56 11.91 -6.04 17.88
N TYR A 57 11.18 -4.97 17.55
CA TYR A 57 10.98 -4.57 16.16
C TYR A 57 12.29 -4.22 15.48
N ALA A 58 12.58 -4.91 14.41
CA ALA A 58 13.57 -4.52 13.41
C ALA A 58 13.07 -4.99 12.04
N ILE A 59 13.28 -4.18 11.01
CA ILE A 59 12.84 -4.51 9.65
C ILE A 59 14.02 -4.56 8.69
N ARG A 60 14.00 -5.55 7.81
CA ARG A 60 14.94 -5.67 6.69
C ARG A 60 14.21 -6.08 5.42
N ALA A 61 14.74 -5.66 4.28
CA ALA A 61 14.34 -6.25 3.01
C ALA A 61 15.11 -7.56 2.81
N VAL A 62 14.42 -8.64 2.45
CA VAL A 62 15.05 -9.98 2.30
C VAL A 62 16.06 -10.00 1.15
N ASP A 63 15.85 -9.18 0.13
CA ASP A 63 16.76 -9.01 -1.02
C ASP A 63 17.97 -8.10 -0.73
N GLY A 64 18.14 -7.62 0.51
CA GLY A 64 19.22 -6.73 0.94
C GLY A 64 19.07 -5.28 0.48
N SER A 65 17.96 -4.91 -0.15
CA SER A 65 17.68 -3.54 -0.56
C SER A 65 17.34 -2.64 0.64
N LYS A 66 17.13 -1.35 0.38
CA LYS A 66 16.80 -0.39 1.44
C LYS A 66 15.51 -0.77 2.18
N VAL A 67 15.53 -0.54 3.49
CA VAL A 67 14.32 -0.62 4.32
C VAL A 67 13.27 0.39 3.87
N PRO A 68 11.98 0.11 4.07
CA PRO A 68 10.92 1.02 3.65
C PRO A 68 10.88 2.28 4.51
N THR A 69 10.19 3.31 4.02
CA THR A 69 9.95 4.55 4.77
C THR A 69 9.13 4.29 6.03
N LEU A 70 9.20 5.19 6.99
CA LEU A 70 8.48 5.05 8.26
C LEU A 70 6.96 4.90 8.11
N PRO A 71 6.27 5.63 7.21
CA PRO A 71 4.85 5.36 6.93
C PRO A 71 4.58 3.94 6.42
N THR A 72 5.46 3.40 5.59
CA THR A 72 5.34 2.02 5.11
C THR A 72 5.60 1.01 6.22
N GLN A 73 6.54 1.28 7.13
CA GLN A 73 6.79 0.46 8.32
C GLN A 73 5.57 0.45 9.23
N THR A 74 4.95 1.62 9.47
CA THR A 74 3.71 1.74 10.24
C THR A 74 2.57 0.96 9.60
N PHE A 75 2.43 1.00 8.27
CA PHE A 75 1.46 0.20 7.54
C PHE A 75 1.66 -1.31 7.75
N LEU A 76 2.92 -1.77 7.69
CA LEU A 76 3.25 -3.18 7.91
C LEU A 76 2.96 -3.63 9.36
N LEU A 77 3.26 -2.77 10.36
CA LEU A 77 2.89 -3.02 11.75
C LEU A 77 1.37 -3.13 11.93
N ARG A 78 0.61 -2.19 11.36
CA ARG A 78 -0.87 -2.23 11.41
C ARG A 78 -1.42 -3.45 10.69
N TYR A 79 -0.84 -3.83 9.55
CA TYR A 79 -1.21 -5.05 8.85
C TYR A 79 -1.07 -6.29 9.75
N LEU A 80 0.08 -6.44 10.41
CA LEU A 80 0.30 -7.55 11.35
C LEU A 80 -0.61 -7.52 12.57
N LEU A 81 -0.92 -6.33 13.09
CA LEU A 81 -1.72 -6.13 14.31
C LEU A 81 -3.22 -6.23 14.08
N GLU A 82 -3.73 -5.61 13.02
CA GLU A 82 -5.15 -5.28 12.89
C GLU A 82 -5.81 -5.90 11.65
N ALA A 83 -5.07 -6.10 10.54
CA ALA A 83 -5.65 -6.60 9.31
C ALA A 83 -6.04 -8.07 9.42
N LYS A 84 -6.97 -8.46 8.56
CA LYS A 84 -7.37 -9.86 8.34
C LYS A 84 -7.43 -10.11 6.84
N GLU A 85 -7.02 -11.27 6.39
CA GLU A 85 -7.18 -11.65 4.99
C GLU A 85 -8.63 -12.06 4.72
N VAL A 86 -9.23 -11.37 3.78
CA VAL A 86 -10.59 -11.62 3.31
C VAL A 86 -10.52 -11.92 1.82
N SER A 87 -11.23 -12.94 1.37
CA SER A 87 -11.24 -13.35 -0.03
C SER A 87 -11.86 -12.26 -0.91
N TRP A 88 -11.17 -11.89 -1.97
CA TRP A 88 -11.67 -11.02 -3.02
C TRP A 88 -12.83 -11.67 -3.79
N GLN A 89 -13.95 -10.97 -3.96
CA GLN A 89 -15.15 -11.45 -4.67
C GLN A 89 -15.17 -11.04 -6.15
N GLY A 90 -14.08 -10.46 -6.65
CA GLY A 90 -13.94 -10.08 -8.05
C GLY A 90 -14.44 -8.68 -8.40
N GLN A 91 -14.83 -7.87 -7.41
CA GLN A 91 -15.30 -6.51 -7.64
C GLN A 91 -14.21 -5.48 -7.36
N TRP A 92 -14.22 -4.40 -8.14
CA TRP A 92 -13.37 -3.24 -7.94
C TRP A 92 -14.19 -2.12 -7.31
N LYS A 93 -13.61 -1.45 -6.32
CA LYS A 93 -14.20 -0.32 -5.60
C LYS A 93 -13.29 0.90 -5.67
N THR A 94 -13.89 2.06 -5.85
CA THR A 94 -13.19 3.33 -5.60
C THR A 94 -13.06 3.53 -4.08
N PHE A 95 -12.14 4.39 -3.67
CA PHE A 95 -12.02 4.77 -2.24
C PHE A 95 -13.35 5.26 -1.65
N ARG A 96 -14.12 6.05 -2.43
CA ARG A 96 -15.40 6.63 -2.03
C ARG A 96 -16.46 5.57 -1.68
N GLU A 97 -16.49 4.46 -2.41
CA GLU A 97 -17.50 3.39 -2.25
C GLU A 97 -17.26 2.50 -1.02
N MET A 98 -16.11 2.64 -0.36
CA MET A 98 -15.77 1.87 0.82
C MET A 98 -16.17 2.60 2.11
N PRO A 99 -16.33 1.89 3.26
CA PRO A 99 -16.66 2.51 4.53
C PRO A 99 -15.77 3.71 4.86
N TRP A 100 -16.35 4.82 5.30
CA TRP A 100 -15.68 6.10 5.60
C TRP A 100 -15.08 6.82 4.40
N GLY A 101 -15.14 6.24 3.18
CA GLY A 101 -14.56 6.81 1.98
C GLY A 101 -15.11 8.20 1.64
N GLU A 102 -16.42 8.38 1.74
CA GLU A 102 -17.05 9.69 1.47
C GLU A 102 -16.56 10.79 2.40
N LEU A 103 -16.36 10.48 3.68
CA LEU A 103 -15.87 11.45 4.68
C LEU A 103 -14.43 11.90 4.37
N TYR A 104 -13.59 10.99 3.91
CA TYR A 104 -12.16 11.23 3.66
C TYR A 104 -11.82 11.51 2.19
N ILE A 105 -12.83 11.65 1.30
CA ILE A 105 -12.59 11.78 -0.15
C ILE A 105 -11.75 13.00 -0.52
N LYS A 106 -11.95 14.14 0.15
CA LYS A 106 -11.19 15.37 -0.15
C LYS A 106 -9.69 15.21 0.12
N PRO A 107 -9.24 14.86 1.34
CA PRO A 107 -7.82 14.62 1.59
C PRO A 107 -7.25 13.47 0.76
N TYR A 108 -8.02 12.41 0.51
CA TYR A 108 -7.62 11.30 -0.37
C TYR A 108 -7.37 11.78 -1.80
N THR A 109 -8.30 12.55 -2.38
CA THR A 109 -8.15 13.08 -3.74
C THR A 109 -6.88 13.90 -3.88
N GLY A 110 -6.62 14.86 -2.96
CA GLY A 110 -5.43 15.68 -3.02
C GLY A 110 -4.13 14.90 -2.80
N ARG A 111 -4.10 14.04 -1.78
CA ARG A 111 -2.90 13.29 -1.39
C ARG A 111 -2.57 12.16 -2.34
N VAL A 112 -3.58 11.47 -2.88
CA VAL A 112 -3.39 10.24 -3.66
C VAL A 112 -3.70 10.47 -5.14
N LEU A 113 -4.94 10.81 -5.51
CA LEU A 113 -5.32 10.87 -6.92
C LEU A 113 -4.62 11.98 -7.69
N THR A 114 -4.62 13.20 -7.15
CA THR A 114 -3.93 14.34 -7.77
C THR A 114 -2.43 14.09 -7.89
N ARG A 115 -1.83 13.54 -6.83
CA ARG A 115 -0.41 13.16 -6.85
C ARG A 115 -0.11 12.11 -7.92
N ALA A 116 -0.94 11.07 -8.05
CA ALA A 116 -0.80 10.04 -9.09
C ALA A 116 -0.92 10.65 -10.49
N ALA A 117 -1.95 11.48 -10.73
CA ALA A 117 -2.20 12.14 -11.99
C ALA A 117 -0.97 12.95 -12.47
N PHE A 118 -0.47 13.86 -11.62
CA PHE A 118 0.68 14.70 -11.99
C PHE A 118 2.03 13.97 -11.95
N THR A 119 2.15 12.87 -11.23
CA THR A 119 3.37 12.05 -11.24
C THR A 119 3.49 11.22 -12.51
N PHE A 120 2.38 10.66 -12.98
CA PHE A 120 2.37 9.65 -14.05
C PHE A 120 1.79 10.17 -15.36
N GLY A 121 0.69 10.97 -15.32
CA GLY A 121 -0.04 11.42 -16.51
C GLY A 121 0.70 12.45 -17.36
N THR A 122 1.80 13.01 -16.89
CA THR A 122 2.75 13.81 -17.69
C THR A 122 3.90 12.98 -18.25
N ARG A 123 3.98 11.69 -17.93
CA ARG A 123 5.09 10.79 -18.26
C ARG A 123 4.61 9.36 -18.43
N VAL A 124 3.49 9.17 -19.14
CA VAL A 124 2.77 7.89 -19.27
C VAL A 124 3.66 6.76 -19.77
N GLN A 125 4.60 7.04 -20.68
CA GLN A 125 5.52 6.01 -21.16
C GLN A 125 6.45 5.50 -20.04
N LYS A 126 7.02 6.39 -19.21
CA LYS A 126 7.87 5.98 -18.07
C LYS A 126 7.05 5.24 -17.01
N PHE A 127 5.79 5.62 -16.82
CA PHE A 127 4.89 4.90 -15.92
C PHE A 127 4.65 3.46 -16.40
N LYS A 128 4.39 3.26 -17.70
CA LYS A 128 4.24 1.91 -18.30
C LYS A 128 5.48 1.05 -18.04
N GLU A 129 6.65 1.58 -18.40
CA GLU A 129 7.95 0.89 -18.20
C GLU A 129 8.19 0.53 -16.72
N ALA A 130 7.85 1.42 -15.78
CA ALA A 130 7.99 1.16 -14.35
C ALA A 130 7.05 0.04 -13.89
N CYS A 131 5.77 0.06 -14.31
CA CYS A 131 4.81 -0.98 -13.97
C CYS A 131 5.21 -2.35 -14.54
N GLU A 132 5.71 -2.39 -15.77
CA GLU A 132 6.20 -3.62 -16.42
C GLU A 132 7.43 -4.19 -15.69
N LYS A 133 8.39 -3.33 -15.27
CA LYS A 133 9.54 -3.74 -14.45
C LYS A 133 9.10 -4.34 -13.10
N MET A 134 8.00 -3.88 -12.55
CA MET A 134 7.42 -4.41 -11.32
C MET A 134 6.63 -5.71 -11.53
N GLY A 135 6.44 -6.16 -12.78
CA GLY A 135 5.63 -7.33 -13.10
C GLY A 135 4.13 -7.11 -12.94
N ALA A 136 3.67 -5.86 -13.01
CA ALA A 136 2.26 -5.52 -12.91
C ALA A 136 1.46 -6.02 -14.11
N ILE A 137 0.19 -6.37 -13.89
CA ILE A 137 -0.69 -6.89 -14.94
C ILE A 137 -1.37 -5.70 -15.64
N PRO A 138 -1.20 -5.54 -16.98
CA PRO A 138 -1.86 -4.46 -17.70
C PRO A 138 -3.38 -4.64 -17.73
N VAL A 139 -4.12 -3.53 -17.60
CA VAL A 139 -5.59 -3.49 -17.71
C VAL A 139 -6.03 -2.50 -18.79
N LYS A 140 -7.18 -2.77 -19.42
CA LYS A 140 -7.68 -2.00 -20.58
C LYS A 140 -8.52 -0.79 -20.15
N HIS A 141 -8.01 0.05 -19.27
CA HIS A 141 -8.68 1.27 -18.80
C HIS A 141 -7.68 2.41 -18.71
N GLY A 142 -8.11 3.63 -19.11
CA GLY A 142 -7.24 4.79 -19.21
C GLY A 142 -6.28 4.70 -20.41
N ASP A 143 -5.34 5.64 -20.51
CA ASP A 143 -4.25 5.59 -21.49
C ASP A 143 -3.16 4.62 -21.03
N ALA A 144 -3.11 4.36 -19.73
CA ALA A 144 -2.35 3.30 -19.11
C ALA A 144 -3.02 2.83 -17.81
N GLY A 145 -3.17 1.53 -17.64
CA GLY A 145 -3.71 0.93 -16.43
C GLY A 145 -2.96 -0.34 -16.04
N TYR A 146 -2.73 -0.52 -14.74
CA TYR A 146 -2.02 -1.69 -14.22
C TYR A 146 -2.61 -2.16 -12.89
N GLN A 147 -2.60 -3.48 -12.70
CA GLN A 147 -3.02 -4.15 -11.49
C GLN A 147 -1.80 -4.68 -10.73
N PHE A 148 -1.86 -4.56 -9.41
CA PHE A 148 -0.84 -4.99 -8.46
C PHE A 148 -1.44 -5.83 -7.35
N ASP A 149 -0.72 -6.83 -6.88
CA ASP A 149 -0.93 -7.43 -5.57
C ASP A 149 -0.21 -6.57 -4.53
N LEU A 150 -0.97 -5.90 -3.67
CA LEU A 150 -0.37 -5.06 -2.62
C LEU A 150 0.24 -5.94 -1.53
N VAL A 151 -0.57 -6.73 -0.87
CA VAL A 151 -0.21 -7.60 0.26
C VAL A 151 -1.34 -8.60 0.50
N GLY A 152 -1.03 -9.86 0.72
CA GLY A 152 -2.00 -10.85 1.20
C GLY A 152 -3.26 -11.02 0.34
N GLY A 153 -3.17 -10.90 -0.98
CA GLY A 153 -4.30 -11.02 -1.89
C GLY A 153 -5.15 -9.74 -2.02
N TYR A 154 -4.74 -8.64 -1.41
CA TYR A 154 -5.36 -7.32 -1.60
C TYR A 154 -4.85 -6.68 -2.88
N GLN A 155 -5.73 -6.59 -3.89
CA GLN A 155 -5.37 -6.12 -5.22
C GLN A 155 -5.68 -4.64 -5.39
N MET A 156 -4.82 -3.92 -6.10
CA MET A 156 -5.03 -2.52 -6.47
C MET A 156 -4.87 -2.34 -7.97
N GLN A 157 -5.68 -1.45 -8.57
CA GLN A 157 -5.44 -0.95 -9.92
C GLN A 157 -5.14 0.54 -9.87
N ILE A 158 -4.22 0.97 -10.71
CA ILE A 158 -3.99 2.38 -10.99
C ILE A 158 -4.23 2.63 -12.46
N LEU A 159 -5.10 3.59 -12.74
CA LEU A 159 -5.50 4.02 -14.08
C LEU A 159 -5.03 5.45 -14.27
N VAL A 160 -4.39 5.74 -15.40
CA VAL A 160 -3.80 7.05 -15.68
C VAL A 160 -4.30 7.52 -17.04
N TRP A 161 -4.71 8.78 -17.12
CA TRP A 161 -5.02 9.51 -18.33
C TRP A 161 -3.98 10.62 -18.52
N GLU A 162 -3.42 10.67 -19.72
CA GLU A 162 -2.45 11.68 -20.11
C GLU A 162 -3.12 13.05 -20.17
N GLY A 163 -2.43 14.08 -19.71
CA GLY A 163 -2.87 15.46 -19.89
C GLY A 163 -2.50 15.97 -21.28
N ASP A 164 -3.32 16.85 -21.83
CA ASP A 164 -3.10 17.57 -23.09
C ASP A 164 -3.24 19.09 -22.92
N GLU A 165 -3.35 19.84 -24.02
CA GLU A 165 -3.49 21.30 -23.98
C GLU A 165 -4.83 21.76 -23.41
N GLU A 166 -5.88 20.91 -23.46
CA GLU A 166 -7.23 21.26 -23.02
C GLU A 166 -7.55 20.66 -21.62
N PHE A 167 -6.99 19.51 -21.28
CA PHE A 167 -7.31 18.78 -20.05
C PHE A 167 -6.06 18.44 -19.24
N PRO A 168 -6.09 18.67 -17.92
CA PRO A 168 -5.02 18.22 -17.05
C PRO A 168 -4.98 16.68 -16.97
N PRO A 169 -3.82 16.08 -16.63
CA PRO A 169 -3.73 14.67 -16.40
C PRO A 169 -4.67 14.21 -15.28
N ASN A 170 -5.16 12.99 -15.37
CA ASN A 170 -6.05 12.39 -14.38
C ASN A 170 -5.55 11.00 -13.96
N ALA A 171 -5.96 10.56 -12.77
CA ALA A 171 -5.70 9.22 -12.30
C ALA A 171 -6.84 8.71 -11.40
N GLN A 172 -7.02 7.38 -11.40
CA GLN A 172 -7.93 6.69 -10.50
C GLN A 172 -7.20 5.49 -9.89
N ILE A 173 -7.45 5.25 -8.61
CA ILE A 173 -7.04 4.02 -7.93
C ILE A 173 -8.29 3.25 -7.55
N LEU A 174 -8.31 1.98 -7.94
CA LEU A 174 -9.32 1.00 -7.57
C LEU A 174 -8.72 -0.01 -6.60
N TYR A 175 -9.53 -0.47 -5.70
CA TYR A 175 -9.22 -1.46 -4.67
C TYR A 175 -10.09 -2.69 -4.88
N SER A 176 -9.58 -3.87 -4.68
CA SER A 176 -10.40 -5.07 -4.57
C SER A 176 -11.40 -4.94 -3.40
N ASP A 177 -12.59 -5.48 -3.54
CA ASP A 177 -13.70 -5.28 -2.59
C ASP A 177 -13.38 -5.71 -1.15
N ASN A 178 -12.46 -6.65 -0.97
CA ASN A 178 -11.98 -7.12 0.32
C ASN A 178 -11.28 -6.03 1.18
N PHE A 179 -10.76 -4.94 0.56
CA PHE A 179 -10.20 -3.82 1.31
C PHE A 179 -11.18 -3.18 2.29
N ALA A 180 -12.48 -3.22 1.98
CA ALA A 180 -13.51 -2.65 2.84
C ALA A 180 -13.57 -3.32 4.22
N GLU A 181 -13.23 -4.61 4.30
CA GLU A 181 -13.25 -5.39 5.53
C GLU A 181 -11.85 -5.58 6.15
N GLY A 182 -10.82 -5.64 5.32
CA GLY A 182 -9.45 -5.95 5.75
C GLY A 182 -8.66 -4.75 6.27
N PHE A 183 -9.00 -3.53 5.83
CA PHE A 183 -8.24 -2.33 6.13
C PHE A 183 -9.12 -1.15 6.56
N ALA A 184 -8.65 -0.36 7.53
CA ALA A 184 -9.25 0.92 7.88
C ALA A 184 -9.10 1.96 6.74
N ALA A 185 -9.89 3.05 6.78
CA ALA A 185 -9.84 4.10 5.77
C ALA A 185 -8.45 4.73 5.64
N GLU A 186 -7.77 4.94 6.77
CA GLU A 186 -6.41 5.49 6.80
C GLU A 186 -5.40 4.57 6.10
N ASP A 187 -5.47 3.26 6.34
CA ASP A 187 -4.59 2.28 5.70
C ASP A 187 -4.77 2.25 4.19
N ARG A 188 -6.01 2.43 3.72
CA ARG A 188 -6.30 2.53 2.28
C ARG A 188 -5.69 3.77 1.64
N VAL A 189 -5.63 4.90 2.36
CA VAL A 189 -4.91 6.10 1.92
C VAL A 189 -3.41 5.81 1.84
N VAL A 190 -2.85 5.20 2.89
CA VAL A 190 -1.43 4.84 2.95
C VAL A 190 -1.07 3.82 1.86
N ALA A 191 -1.94 2.83 1.59
CA ALA A 191 -1.76 1.88 0.49
C ALA A 191 -1.63 2.59 -0.87
N GLY A 192 -2.46 3.61 -1.13
CA GLY A 192 -2.33 4.45 -2.33
C GLY A 192 -1.00 5.19 -2.40
N ASP A 193 -0.56 5.78 -1.29
CA ASP A 193 0.75 6.46 -1.20
C ASP A 193 1.93 5.50 -1.43
N ILE A 194 1.86 4.28 -0.86
CA ILE A 194 2.88 3.24 -1.03
C ILE A 194 2.94 2.82 -2.51
N LEU A 195 1.80 2.55 -3.14
CA LEU A 195 1.74 2.17 -4.56
C LEU A 195 2.39 3.24 -5.44
N ILE A 196 2.00 4.52 -5.30
CA ILE A 196 2.55 5.63 -6.07
C ILE A 196 4.05 5.78 -5.84
N SER A 197 4.49 5.72 -4.58
CA SER A 197 5.90 5.90 -4.24
C SER A 197 6.75 4.75 -4.77
N THR A 198 6.24 3.53 -4.73
CA THR A 198 6.93 2.35 -5.25
C THR A 198 7.05 2.44 -6.77
N ILE A 199 5.96 2.68 -7.51
CA ILE A 199 6.02 2.85 -8.98
C ILE A 199 7.03 3.95 -9.36
N LYS A 200 6.96 5.11 -8.66
CA LYS A 200 7.88 6.23 -8.92
C LYS A 200 9.35 5.84 -8.73
N SER A 201 9.66 4.92 -7.83
CA SER A 201 11.04 4.48 -7.60
C SER A 201 11.62 3.64 -8.74
N PHE A 202 10.77 3.13 -9.65
CA PHE A 202 11.16 2.38 -10.85
C PHE A 202 11.21 3.24 -12.13
N MET A 203 10.79 4.52 -12.06
CA MET A 203 10.86 5.48 -13.18
C MET A 203 12.23 6.11 -13.33
#